data_84e506d7f6692df7da81bd0ee9f52872
#
_entry.id   84e506d7f6692df7da81bd0ee9f52872
#
_cell.length_a   1.000
_cell.length_b   1.000
_cell.length_c   1.000
_cell.angle_alpha   90.00
_cell.angle_beta   90.00
_cell.angle_gamma   90.00
#
_symmetry.space_group_name_H-M   'P 1'
#
loop_
_entity.id
_entity.type
_entity.pdbx_description
1 polymer ?
#
loop_
_entity_poly.entity_id
_entity_poly.type
_entity_poly.pdbx_seq_one_letter_code
_entity_poly.pdbx_strand_id
1 'polypeptide(L)'
;TGSFGKAFVNYLLKLKKQEAPRRIVVFSRDELKQFEMSKLKKFNHPNVRMFLGDIRDKDRLLRALEGIDIVVHAAALKQVPAAEYNPFEFIKTNVIGTQNLVEACIDRNVNKVIALSTDKASSPINLYGATKLCADKLILSANNIKGNKNISFSVVRYGNVTGSRGSVVPFFLNIFKNKNK
;
A
#
# COMPACT_ATOMS: atom_id res chain seq x y z
N THR A 1 -1.23 -7.01 -3.01
CA THR A 1 -0.71 -8.32 -3.50
C THR A 1 0.67 -8.69 -2.91
N GLY A 2 1.36 -7.76 -2.20
CA GLY A 2 2.61 -8.04 -1.48
C GLY A 2 2.40 -8.80 -0.16
N SER A 3 3.51 -9.05 0.60
CA SER A 3 3.47 -9.79 1.87
C SER A 3 2.49 -9.20 2.86
N PHE A 4 2.56 -7.88 3.12
CA PHE A 4 1.62 -7.18 3.99
C PHE A 4 0.17 -7.32 3.49
N GLY A 5 -0.10 -6.98 2.22
CA GLY A 5 -1.46 -7.00 1.68
C GLY A 5 -2.11 -8.38 1.76
N LYS A 6 -1.37 -9.46 1.45
CA LYS A 6 -1.86 -10.84 1.62
C LYS A 6 -2.16 -11.17 3.09
N ALA A 7 -1.28 -10.77 4.01
CA ALA A 7 -1.49 -11.01 5.45
C ALA A 7 -2.69 -10.23 5.98
N PHE A 8 -2.81 -8.96 5.58
CA PHE A 8 -3.90 -8.08 6.02
C PHE A 8 -5.26 -8.54 5.48
N VAL A 9 -5.38 -8.85 4.19
CA VAL A 9 -6.62 -9.39 3.62
C VAL A 9 -7.01 -10.70 4.30
N ASN A 10 -6.04 -11.61 4.54
CA ASN A 10 -6.30 -12.85 5.25
C ASN A 10 -6.76 -12.61 6.71
N TYR A 11 -6.25 -11.60 7.39
CA TYR A 11 -6.72 -11.19 8.71
C TYR A 11 -8.17 -10.70 8.65
N LEU A 12 -8.50 -9.80 7.74
CA LEU A 12 -9.86 -9.26 7.57
C LEU A 12 -10.90 -10.36 7.29
N LEU A 13 -10.53 -11.37 6.52
CA LEU A 13 -11.41 -12.51 6.20
C LEU A 13 -11.63 -13.47 7.38
N LYS A 14 -10.82 -13.38 8.44
CA LYS A 14 -10.97 -14.18 9.67
C LYS A 14 -11.75 -13.46 10.77
N LEU A 15 -12.08 -12.19 10.58
CA LEU A 15 -12.88 -11.43 11.54
C LEU A 15 -14.28 -12.03 11.68
N LYS A 16 -14.90 -11.84 12.83
CA LYS A 16 -16.30 -12.21 13.05
C LYS A 16 -17.20 -11.48 12.07
N LYS A 17 -18.31 -12.09 11.68
CA LYS A 17 -19.25 -11.55 10.68
C LYS A 17 -19.67 -10.10 10.94
N GLN A 18 -19.77 -9.70 12.19
CA GLN A 18 -20.15 -8.34 12.62
C GLN A 18 -19.03 -7.29 12.37
N GLU A 19 -17.78 -7.72 12.37
CA GLU A 19 -16.57 -6.87 12.24
C GLU A 19 -15.97 -6.96 10.83
N ALA A 20 -16.34 -8.01 10.08
CA ALA A 20 -15.79 -8.26 8.75
C ALA A 20 -16.30 -7.23 7.74
N PRO A 21 -15.43 -6.70 6.88
CA PRO A 21 -15.86 -5.78 5.83
C PRO A 21 -16.75 -6.49 4.81
N ARG A 22 -17.83 -5.82 4.38
CA ARG A 22 -18.73 -6.33 3.33
C ARG A 22 -18.03 -6.49 2.00
N ARG A 23 -17.02 -5.68 1.72
CA ARG A 23 -16.25 -5.68 0.48
C ARG A 23 -14.80 -5.30 0.76
N ILE A 24 -13.87 -6.06 0.18
CA ILE A 24 -12.43 -5.81 0.22
C ILE A 24 -11.95 -5.64 -1.22
N VAL A 25 -11.53 -4.43 -1.60
CA VAL A 25 -10.95 -4.16 -2.91
C VAL A 25 -9.43 -4.21 -2.81
N VAL A 26 -8.82 -5.13 -3.54
CA VAL A 26 -7.37 -5.26 -3.66
C VAL A 26 -6.92 -4.53 -4.93
N PHE A 27 -6.54 -3.26 -4.78
CA PHE A 27 -6.06 -2.43 -5.88
C PHE A 27 -4.56 -2.61 -6.09
N SER A 28 -4.14 -2.97 -7.29
CA SER A 28 -2.72 -3.21 -7.61
C SER A 28 -2.51 -3.18 -9.12
N ARG A 29 -1.34 -2.75 -9.57
CA ARG A 29 -0.95 -2.72 -10.99
C ARG A 29 -0.41 -4.05 -11.52
N ASP A 30 -0.07 -4.98 -10.65
CA ASP A 30 0.56 -6.26 -11.00
C ASP A 30 -0.52 -7.33 -11.19
N GLU A 31 -0.89 -7.57 -12.45
CA GLU A 31 -1.89 -8.54 -12.87
C GLU A 31 -1.53 -9.96 -12.42
N LEU A 32 -0.27 -10.38 -12.65
CA LEU A 32 0.16 -11.73 -12.30
C LEU A 32 0.02 -12.00 -10.80
N LYS A 33 0.44 -11.05 -9.94
CA LYS A 33 0.26 -11.21 -8.49
C LYS A 33 -1.19 -11.18 -8.05
N GLN A 34 -2.08 -10.47 -8.75
CA GLN A 34 -3.52 -10.54 -8.50
C GLN A 34 -4.06 -11.91 -8.87
N PHE A 35 -3.70 -12.43 -10.04
CA PHE A 35 -4.08 -13.75 -10.50
C PHE A 35 -3.60 -14.84 -9.54
N GLU A 36 -2.31 -14.86 -9.19
CA GLU A 36 -1.75 -15.79 -8.20
C GLU A 36 -2.49 -15.72 -6.85
N MET A 37 -2.80 -14.51 -6.39
CA MET A 37 -3.54 -14.31 -5.15
C MET A 37 -4.96 -14.87 -5.24
N SER A 38 -5.67 -14.65 -6.34
CA SER A 38 -7.04 -15.14 -6.56
C SER A 38 -7.14 -16.65 -6.60
N LYS A 39 -6.10 -17.35 -7.05
CA LYS A 39 -6.03 -18.83 -7.09
C LYS A 39 -5.90 -19.45 -5.68
N LEU A 40 -5.44 -18.72 -4.71
CA LEU A 40 -5.33 -19.23 -3.35
C LEU A 40 -6.73 -19.34 -2.72
N LYS A 41 -7.15 -20.53 -2.31
CA LYS A 41 -8.48 -20.84 -1.73
C LYS A 41 -8.93 -19.82 -0.67
N LYS A 42 -7.99 -19.34 0.17
CA LYS A 42 -8.27 -18.36 1.25
C LYS A 42 -8.65 -16.95 0.74
N PHE A 43 -8.36 -16.59 -0.51
CA PHE A 43 -8.72 -15.30 -1.11
C PHE A 43 -9.82 -15.42 -2.16
N ASN A 44 -10.23 -16.64 -2.53
CA ASN A 44 -11.41 -16.90 -3.34
C ASN A 44 -12.66 -16.75 -2.46
N HIS A 45 -13.02 -15.50 -2.17
CA HIS A 45 -14.09 -15.14 -1.23
C HIS A 45 -15.02 -14.12 -1.87
N PRO A 46 -16.36 -14.23 -1.69
CA PRO A 46 -17.33 -13.33 -2.33
C PRO A 46 -17.16 -11.85 -1.97
N ASN A 47 -16.50 -11.54 -0.86
CA ASN A 47 -16.23 -10.16 -0.45
C ASN A 47 -14.94 -9.59 -1.06
N VAL A 48 -14.08 -10.39 -1.68
CA VAL A 48 -12.80 -9.93 -2.26
C VAL A 48 -12.99 -9.58 -3.73
N ARG A 49 -12.50 -8.41 -4.11
CA ARG A 49 -12.45 -7.93 -5.50
C ARG A 49 -11.02 -7.58 -5.87
N MET A 50 -10.49 -8.27 -6.87
CA MET A 50 -9.22 -7.91 -7.48
C MET A 50 -9.47 -6.79 -8.47
N PHE A 51 -8.86 -5.63 -8.24
CA PHE A 51 -9.09 -4.43 -9.04
C PHE A 51 -7.76 -3.96 -9.63
N LEU A 52 -7.57 -4.21 -10.92
CA LEU A 52 -6.35 -3.83 -11.63
C LEU A 52 -6.30 -2.32 -11.85
N GLY A 53 -5.19 -1.70 -11.44
CA GLY A 53 -4.95 -0.27 -11.64
C GLY A 53 -3.65 0.20 -11.00
N ASP A 54 -3.17 1.35 -11.46
CA ASP A 54 -1.97 2.02 -10.96
C ASP A 54 -2.37 3.22 -10.09
N ILE A 55 -1.68 3.44 -8.99
CA ILE A 55 -1.92 4.59 -8.09
C ILE A 55 -1.65 5.94 -8.78
N ARG A 56 -0.89 5.93 -9.88
CA ARG A 56 -0.61 7.12 -10.69
C ARG A 56 -1.80 7.54 -11.57
N ASP A 57 -2.78 6.67 -11.72
CA ASP A 57 -4.02 6.91 -12.46
C ASP A 57 -5.14 7.32 -11.50
N LYS A 58 -5.41 8.65 -11.46
CA LYS A 58 -6.42 9.23 -10.57
C LYS A 58 -7.83 8.77 -10.94
N ASP A 59 -8.16 8.68 -12.23
CA ASP A 59 -9.50 8.28 -12.68
C ASP A 59 -9.79 6.82 -12.29
N ARG A 60 -8.77 5.98 -12.41
CA ARG A 60 -8.85 4.58 -11.98
C ARG A 60 -9.03 4.46 -10.46
N LEU A 61 -8.37 5.31 -9.67
CA LEU A 61 -8.57 5.38 -8.22
C LEU A 61 -10.00 5.82 -7.88
N LEU A 62 -10.52 6.86 -8.52
CA LEU A 62 -11.90 7.30 -8.32
C LEU A 62 -12.91 6.17 -8.54
N ARG A 63 -12.70 5.33 -9.55
CA ARG A 63 -13.55 4.18 -9.81
C ARG A 63 -13.39 3.08 -8.75
N ALA A 64 -12.17 2.82 -8.31
CA ALA A 64 -11.88 1.80 -7.31
C ALA A 64 -12.42 2.14 -5.92
N LEU A 65 -12.51 3.43 -5.60
CA LEU A 65 -12.94 3.96 -4.31
C LEU A 65 -14.46 4.15 -4.18
N GLU A 66 -15.24 3.83 -5.21
CA GLU A 66 -16.69 3.94 -5.17
C GLU A 66 -17.29 3.09 -4.03
N GLY A 67 -17.91 3.76 -3.04
CA GLY A 67 -18.52 3.13 -1.87
C GLY A 67 -17.52 2.43 -0.94
N ILE A 68 -16.30 2.94 -0.85
CA ILE A 68 -15.26 2.48 0.07
C ILE A 68 -15.19 3.42 1.28
N ASP A 69 -15.27 2.85 2.48
CA ASP A 69 -15.23 3.59 3.75
C ASP A 69 -13.82 3.76 4.28
N ILE A 70 -12.96 2.75 4.10
CA ILE A 70 -11.60 2.72 4.68
C ILE A 70 -10.57 2.36 3.61
N VAL A 71 -9.50 3.13 3.56
CA VAL A 71 -8.36 2.86 2.67
C VAL A 71 -7.10 2.57 3.48
N VAL A 72 -6.43 1.47 3.15
CA VAL A 72 -5.07 1.17 3.63
C VAL A 72 -4.10 1.32 2.46
N HIS A 73 -3.34 2.41 2.46
CA HIS A 73 -2.37 2.72 1.42
C HIS A 73 -1.04 2.03 1.68
N ALA A 74 -0.80 0.94 0.95
CA ALA A 74 0.42 0.13 1.02
C ALA A 74 1.20 0.08 -0.30
N ALA A 75 0.79 0.87 -1.31
CA ALA A 75 1.46 0.92 -2.60
C ALA A 75 2.69 1.82 -2.53
N ALA A 76 3.87 1.30 -2.84
CA ALA A 76 5.10 2.08 -2.95
C ALA A 76 6.18 1.31 -3.72
N LEU A 77 7.10 2.02 -4.35
CA LEU A 77 8.42 1.52 -4.73
C LEU A 77 9.36 1.67 -3.54
N LYS A 78 10.20 0.67 -3.25
CA LYS A 78 10.99 0.61 -2.00
C LYS A 78 12.44 0.16 -2.14
N GLN A 79 12.87 -0.28 -3.32
CA GLN A 79 14.23 -0.77 -3.53
C GLN A 79 15.19 0.41 -3.70
N VAL A 80 16.11 0.59 -2.75
CA VAL A 80 17.03 1.75 -2.71
C VAL A 80 17.89 1.85 -3.99
N PRO A 81 18.58 0.79 -4.47
CA PRO A 81 19.35 0.91 -5.70
C PRO A 81 18.51 1.28 -6.93
N ALA A 82 17.27 0.77 -6.99
CA ALA A 82 16.35 1.12 -8.06
C ALA A 82 15.86 2.57 -7.97
N ALA A 83 15.78 3.14 -6.76
CA ALA A 83 15.41 4.53 -6.54
C ALA A 83 16.49 5.47 -7.07
N GLU A 84 17.75 5.21 -6.76
CA GLU A 84 18.87 6.03 -7.20
C GLU A 84 19.03 6.01 -8.72
N TYR A 85 18.74 4.87 -9.36
CA TYR A 85 18.82 4.71 -10.82
C TYR A 85 17.58 5.28 -11.55
N ASN A 86 16.37 5.18 -10.96
CA ASN A 86 15.11 5.61 -11.55
C ASN A 86 14.36 6.61 -10.66
N PRO A 87 14.95 7.77 -10.34
CA PRO A 87 14.42 8.69 -9.32
C PRO A 87 12.98 9.14 -9.61
N PHE A 88 12.69 9.49 -10.85
CA PHE A 88 11.38 10.03 -11.21
C PHE A 88 10.26 9.00 -11.10
N GLU A 89 10.52 7.72 -11.33
CA GLU A 89 9.51 6.66 -11.14
C GLU A 89 9.14 6.49 -9.64
N PHE A 90 10.09 6.71 -8.73
CA PHE A 90 9.82 6.76 -7.29
C PHE A 90 8.99 7.98 -6.91
N ILE A 91 9.31 9.15 -7.45
CA ILE A 91 8.51 10.37 -7.25
C ILE A 91 7.10 10.18 -7.78
N LYS A 92 6.93 9.70 -9.01
CA LYS A 92 5.61 9.44 -9.60
C LYS A 92 4.77 8.48 -8.76
N THR A 93 5.37 7.40 -8.27
CA THR A 93 4.62 6.37 -7.54
C THR A 93 4.39 6.75 -6.09
N ASN A 94 5.45 7.16 -5.38
CA ASN A 94 5.39 7.36 -3.93
C ASN A 94 4.85 8.75 -3.56
N VAL A 95 5.07 9.77 -4.39
CA VAL A 95 4.65 11.15 -4.09
C VAL A 95 3.38 11.50 -4.88
N ILE A 96 3.45 11.54 -6.22
CA ILE A 96 2.32 11.92 -7.06
C ILE A 96 1.17 10.92 -6.91
N GLY A 97 1.47 9.61 -6.87
CA GLY A 97 0.47 8.58 -6.63
C GLY A 97 -0.21 8.71 -5.26
N THR A 98 0.53 9.12 -4.21
CA THR A 98 -0.06 9.41 -2.91
C THR A 98 -0.96 10.64 -2.97
N GLN A 99 -0.58 11.69 -3.68
CA GLN A 99 -1.42 12.88 -3.88
C GLN A 99 -2.72 12.52 -4.62
N ASN A 100 -2.64 11.76 -5.71
CA ASN A 100 -3.81 11.26 -6.43
C ASN A 100 -4.77 10.49 -5.52
N LEU A 101 -4.21 9.64 -4.64
CA LEU A 101 -5.01 8.89 -3.67
C LEU A 101 -5.70 9.80 -2.66
N VAL A 102 -5.00 10.80 -2.12
CA VAL A 102 -5.56 11.78 -1.18
C VAL A 102 -6.77 12.48 -1.82
N GLU A 103 -6.60 13.03 -3.02
CA GLU A 103 -7.67 13.72 -3.74
C GLU A 103 -8.84 12.78 -4.04
N ALA A 104 -8.57 11.58 -4.56
CA ALA A 104 -9.61 10.62 -4.87
C ALA A 104 -10.39 10.16 -3.61
N CYS A 105 -9.73 10.02 -2.46
CA CYS A 105 -10.38 9.70 -1.19
C CYS A 105 -11.29 10.85 -0.71
N ILE A 106 -10.83 12.10 -0.84
CA ILE A 106 -11.64 13.28 -0.53
C ILE A 106 -12.85 13.36 -1.46
N ASP A 107 -12.66 13.18 -2.77
CA ASP A 107 -13.73 13.24 -3.77
C ASP A 107 -14.79 12.15 -3.56
N ARG A 108 -14.38 10.95 -3.14
CA ARG A 108 -15.27 9.79 -2.91
C ARG A 108 -15.82 9.67 -1.49
N ASN A 109 -15.58 10.66 -0.64
CA ASN A 109 -16.05 10.69 0.76
C ASN A 109 -15.65 9.45 1.55
N VAL A 110 -14.40 9.00 1.38
CA VAL A 110 -13.82 7.94 2.21
C VAL A 110 -13.76 8.43 3.65
N ASN A 111 -14.08 7.59 4.62
CA ASN A 111 -14.10 7.99 6.03
C ASN A 111 -12.71 7.97 6.67
N LYS A 112 -11.87 7.02 6.28
CA LYS A 112 -10.56 6.83 6.93
C LYS A 112 -9.49 6.36 5.95
N VAL A 113 -8.34 7.03 5.99
CA VAL A 113 -7.15 6.66 5.21
C VAL A 113 -5.98 6.41 6.14
N ILE A 114 -5.37 5.23 6.04
CA ILE A 114 -4.20 4.84 6.81
C ILE A 114 -3.07 4.55 5.82
N ALA A 115 -2.02 5.36 5.80
CA ALA A 115 -0.86 5.16 4.96
C ALA A 115 0.26 4.44 5.70
N LEU A 116 0.79 3.40 5.08
CA LEU A 116 1.95 2.68 5.59
C LEU A 116 3.24 3.42 5.20
N SER A 117 4.09 3.68 6.18
CA SER A 117 5.37 4.35 6.00
C SER A 117 6.52 3.52 6.58
N THR A 118 7.66 4.14 6.78
CA THR A 118 8.91 3.49 7.17
C THR A 118 9.70 4.36 8.15
N ASP A 119 10.52 3.75 8.99
CA ASP A 119 11.53 4.39 9.81
C ASP A 119 12.49 5.28 8.97
N LYS A 120 12.76 4.88 7.73
CA LYS A 120 13.65 5.60 6.79
C LYS A 120 13.11 6.97 6.34
N ALA A 121 11.85 7.27 6.63
CA ALA A 121 11.24 8.57 6.41
C ALA A 121 11.56 9.58 7.54
N SER A 122 12.12 9.15 8.68
CA SER A 122 12.42 10.04 9.81
C SER A 122 13.64 10.93 9.55
N SER A 123 14.71 10.36 9.00
CA SER A 123 15.92 11.08 8.60
C SER A 123 16.42 10.45 7.30
N PRO A 124 15.86 10.84 6.16
CA PRO A 124 16.12 10.16 4.91
C PRO A 124 17.55 10.42 4.41
N ILE A 125 18.30 9.34 4.22
CA ILE A 125 19.65 9.35 3.64
C ILE A 125 19.67 8.87 2.19
N ASN A 126 18.51 8.54 1.61
CA ASN A 126 18.36 8.07 0.24
C ASN A 126 17.00 8.52 -0.33
N LEU A 127 16.86 8.43 -1.64
CA LEU A 127 15.64 8.88 -2.34
C LEU A 127 14.39 8.13 -1.88
N TYR A 128 14.48 6.82 -1.60
CA TYR A 128 13.33 6.08 -1.09
C TYR A 128 12.78 6.70 0.20
N GLY A 129 13.66 6.95 1.18
CA GLY A 129 13.28 7.59 2.44
C GLY A 129 12.70 8.99 2.22
N ALA A 130 13.33 9.80 1.35
CA ALA A 130 12.87 11.14 1.01
C ALA A 130 11.46 11.13 0.37
N THR A 131 11.20 10.23 -0.59
CA THR A 131 9.86 10.10 -1.19
C THR A 131 8.81 9.62 -0.20
N LYS A 132 9.17 8.78 0.77
CA LYS A 132 8.26 8.36 1.84
C LYS A 132 7.98 9.48 2.84
N LEU A 133 8.97 10.33 3.15
CA LEU A 133 8.76 11.53 3.96
C LEU A 133 7.79 12.50 3.25
N CYS A 134 7.98 12.75 1.95
CA CYS A 134 7.04 13.55 1.16
C CYS A 134 5.62 12.97 1.21
N ALA A 135 5.47 11.67 1.00
CA ALA A 135 4.17 10.97 1.08
C ALA A 135 3.53 11.13 2.47
N ASP A 136 4.30 10.99 3.57
CA ASP A 136 3.81 11.18 4.94
C ASP A 136 3.27 12.60 5.13
N LYS A 137 3.98 13.62 4.62
CA LYS A 137 3.54 15.02 4.69
C LYS A 137 2.26 15.26 3.91
N LEU A 138 2.12 14.70 2.69
CA LEU A 138 0.91 14.80 1.90
C LEU A 138 -0.30 14.17 2.62
N ILE A 139 -0.14 12.99 3.19
CA ILE A 139 -1.20 12.30 3.95
C ILE A 139 -1.62 13.11 5.18
N LEU A 140 -0.67 13.60 5.96
CA LEU A 140 -0.98 14.34 7.19
C LEU A 140 -1.61 15.71 6.89
N SER A 141 -1.08 16.44 5.89
CA SER A 141 -1.62 17.75 5.47
C SER A 141 -3.02 17.64 4.87
N ALA A 142 -3.42 16.47 4.36
CA ALA A 142 -4.76 16.23 3.84
C ALA A 142 -5.87 16.47 4.88
N ASN A 143 -5.56 16.33 6.17
CA ASN A 143 -6.51 16.69 7.24
C ASN A 143 -6.86 18.20 7.26
N ASN A 144 -5.99 19.06 6.74
CA ASN A 144 -6.20 20.51 6.68
C ASN A 144 -6.97 20.94 5.43
N ILE A 145 -6.82 20.19 4.30
CA ILE A 145 -7.43 20.55 3.01
C ILE A 145 -8.75 19.84 2.71
N LYS A 146 -9.19 18.92 3.57
CA LYS A 146 -10.42 18.14 3.39
C LYS A 146 -11.72 18.94 3.46
N GLY A 147 -11.67 20.21 3.89
CA GLY A 147 -12.86 21.03 4.15
C GLY A 147 -13.73 20.41 5.25
N ASN A 148 -15.04 20.46 5.06
CA ASN A 148 -16.04 19.95 6.03
C ASN A 148 -16.29 18.43 5.90
N LYS A 149 -15.49 17.71 5.10
CA LYS A 149 -15.68 16.26 4.92
C LYS A 149 -15.24 15.48 6.14
N ASN A 150 -16.04 14.48 6.51
CA ASN A 150 -15.74 13.59 7.64
C ASN A 150 -14.76 12.49 7.22
N ILE A 151 -13.55 12.87 6.84
CA ILE A 151 -12.45 11.98 6.51
C ILE A 151 -11.26 12.23 7.44
N SER A 152 -10.57 11.17 7.84
CA SER A 152 -9.34 11.25 8.62
C SER A 152 -8.19 10.58 7.91
N PHE A 153 -7.03 11.23 7.93
CA PHE A 153 -5.80 10.73 7.35
C PHE A 153 -4.76 10.48 8.43
N SER A 154 -4.14 9.32 8.41
CA SER A 154 -3.12 8.93 9.38
C SER A 154 -1.97 8.16 8.71
N VAL A 155 -0.79 8.21 9.33
CA VAL A 155 0.42 7.52 8.89
C VAL A 155 0.87 6.56 9.97
N VAL A 156 1.22 5.34 9.58
CA VAL A 156 1.84 4.34 10.45
C VAL A 156 3.26 4.10 9.96
N ARG A 157 4.26 4.47 10.75
CA ARG A 157 5.67 4.17 10.51
C ARG A 157 6.06 2.89 11.23
N TYR A 158 6.83 2.05 10.57
CA TYR A 158 7.39 0.83 11.15
C TYR A 158 8.78 0.55 10.57
N GLY A 159 9.58 -0.21 11.29
CA GLY A 159 10.91 -0.63 10.85
C GLY A 159 10.88 -1.81 9.88
N ASN A 160 11.95 -2.60 9.88
CA ASN A 160 12.06 -3.78 9.01
C ASN A 160 11.12 -4.89 9.46
N VAL A 161 10.29 -5.39 8.53
CA VAL A 161 9.38 -6.51 8.78
C VAL A 161 10.13 -7.82 8.56
N THR A 162 10.38 -8.54 9.65
CA THR A 162 11.07 -9.84 9.64
C THR A 162 10.37 -10.84 8.72
N GLY A 163 11.13 -11.53 7.87
CA GLY A 163 10.61 -12.54 6.95
C GLY A 163 9.81 -12.01 5.76
N SER A 164 9.69 -10.69 5.57
CA SER A 164 9.05 -10.13 4.39
C SER A 164 9.90 -10.34 3.13
N ARG A 165 9.25 -10.39 1.95
CA ARG A 165 9.93 -10.56 0.66
C ARG A 165 10.96 -9.46 0.44
N GLY A 166 12.21 -9.85 0.16
CA GLY A 166 13.34 -8.94 -0.01
C GLY A 166 13.89 -8.36 1.31
N SER A 167 13.55 -8.94 2.47
CA SER A 167 14.18 -8.61 3.74
C SER A 167 15.44 -9.45 3.99
N VAL A 168 16.26 -9.00 4.95
CA VAL A 168 17.59 -9.58 5.25
C VAL A 168 17.52 -11.07 5.61
N VAL A 169 16.52 -11.51 6.37
CA VAL A 169 16.41 -12.91 6.82
C VAL A 169 16.23 -13.89 5.65
N PRO A 170 15.26 -13.73 4.73
CA PRO A 170 15.18 -14.58 3.55
C PRO A 170 16.43 -14.53 2.67
N PHE A 171 17.10 -13.39 2.58
CA PHE A 171 18.34 -13.23 1.83
C PHE A 171 19.44 -14.13 2.39
N PHE A 172 19.73 -14.08 3.68
CA PHE A 172 20.73 -14.93 4.32
C PHE A 172 20.37 -16.41 4.28
N LEU A 173 19.12 -16.77 4.51
CA LEU A 173 18.66 -18.16 4.40
C LEU A 173 18.89 -18.74 3.00
N ASN A 174 18.72 -17.94 1.95
CA ASN A 174 19.03 -18.38 0.58
C ASN A 174 20.53 -18.56 0.36
N ILE A 175 21.38 -17.69 0.90
CA ILE A 175 22.85 -17.84 0.81
C ILE A 175 23.29 -19.14 1.51
N PHE A 176 22.78 -19.40 2.73
CA PHE A 176 23.11 -20.64 3.44
C PHE A 176 22.69 -21.90 2.68
N LYS A 177 21.49 -21.91 2.11
CA LYS A 177 21.00 -23.04 1.31
C LYS A 177 21.84 -23.28 0.04
N ASN A 178 22.37 -22.23 -0.57
CA ASN A 178 23.17 -22.34 -1.79
C ASN A 178 24.65 -22.66 -1.53
N LYS A 179 25.18 -22.42 -0.32
CA LYS A 179 26.55 -22.82 0.08
C LYS A 179 26.64 -24.27 0.49
N ASN A 180 25.53 -24.94 0.76
CA ASN A 180 25.45 -26.34 1.15
C ASN A 180 25.02 -27.25 -0.03
N LYS A 181 25.05 -26.74 -1.24
CA LYS A 181 24.97 -27.47 -2.50
C LYS A 181 26.31 -27.39 -3.24
#